data_a7513fb3fa73f4b42b93c048a3ca1849
#
_entry.id   a7513fb3fa73f4b42b93c048a3ca1849
#
_cell.length_a   1.000
_cell.length_b   1.000
_cell.length_c   1.000
_cell.angle_alpha   90.00
_cell.angle_beta   90.00
_cell.angle_gamma   90.00
#
_symmetry.space_group_name_H-M   'P 1'
#
loop_
_entity.id
_entity.type
_entity.pdbx_description
1 polymer ?
#
loop_
_entity_poly.entity_id
_entity_poly.type
_entity_poly.pdbx_seq_one_letter_code
_entity_poly.pdbx_strand_id
1 'polypeptide(L)'
;MKDGLEVNYSQEHWKLFWNMRKDGINIIEKLKSIGLRSYLFGSLARGDVNEKSDIEIVVLEAYSIRVEMIEDLFYVNHKFIILSTPTSTPKGYICLDLECRIVISFHLTKLTHRDEEFYKFGGITDSAIQRVPGVNKKLKFVIPTKEGHIEEYVIGNEDRVSSILGVSRSIVEERISMIMRRKFNRRNGIFLKYTLSPSEDFRSAIESIMVKNKVFKKIIEES
;
A
#
# COMPACT_ATOMS: atom_id res chain seq x y z
N MET A 1 -3.83 20.65 23.86
CA MET A 1 -3.24 20.02 22.67
C MET A 1 -2.04 19.21 23.17
N LYS A 2 -1.98 17.90 22.95
CA LYS A 2 -0.73 17.16 23.19
C LYS A 2 0.18 17.53 22.03
N ASP A 3 1.28 18.23 22.32
CA ASP A 3 2.27 18.62 21.34
C ASP A 3 2.79 17.37 20.62
N GLY A 4 2.78 17.40 19.28
CA GLY A 4 3.36 16.33 18.49
C GLY A 4 4.87 16.25 18.74
N LEU A 5 5.43 15.04 18.67
CA LEU A 5 6.88 14.83 18.75
C LEU A 5 7.52 15.24 17.43
N GLU A 6 8.38 16.23 17.46
CA GLU A 6 9.19 16.60 16.30
C GLU A 6 10.37 15.62 16.13
N VAL A 7 10.52 15.09 14.91
CA VAL A 7 11.57 14.16 14.53
C VAL A 7 12.39 14.77 13.41
N ASN A 8 13.63 15.16 13.70
CA ASN A 8 14.57 15.69 12.71
C ASN A 8 15.37 14.55 12.11
N TYR A 9 15.51 14.55 10.78
CA TYR A 9 16.21 13.49 10.06
C TYR A 9 17.71 13.76 9.96
N SER A 10 18.51 12.70 10.16
CA SER A 10 19.95 12.73 9.93
C SER A 10 20.26 12.74 8.42
N GLN A 11 21.52 13.02 8.07
CA GLN A 11 21.97 12.95 6.68
C GLN A 11 21.84 11.52 6.10
N GLU A 12 22.08 10.50 6.93
CA GLU A 12 21.94 9.09 6.55
C GLU A 12 20.47 8.77 6.23
N HIS A 13 19.53 9.27 7.04
CA HIS A 13 18.10 9.10 6.79
C HIS A 13 17.69 9.75 5.45
N TRP A 14 18.14 11.00 5.20
CA TRP A 14 17.86 11.67 3.94
C TRP A 14 18.46 10.94 2.75
N LYS A 15 19.69 10.44 2.86
CA LYS A 15 20.33 9.64 1.81
C LYS A 15 19.54 8.38 1.52
N LEU A 16 19.12 7.62 2.56
CA LEU A 16 18.28 6.45 2.40
C LEU A 16 16.95 6.79 1.71
N PHE A 17 16.26 7.82 2.22
CA PHE A 17 14.98 8.26 1.67
C PHE A 17 15.08 8.61 0.18
N TRP A 18 16.06 9.43 -0.21
CA TRP A 18 16.19 9.87 -1.60
C TRP A 18 16.60 8.74 -2.54
N ASN A 19 17.41 7.79 -2.09
CA ASN A 19 17.75 6.61 -2.88
C ASN A 19 16.50 5.75 -3.13
N MET A 20 15.77 5.41 -2.08
CA MET A 20 14.52 4.64 -2.20
C MET A 20 13.47 5.38 -3.04
N ARG A 21 13.35 6.71 -2.86
CA ARG A 21 12.41 7.54 -3.63
C ARG A 21 12.74 7.52 -5.11
N LYS A 22 14.02 7.66 -5.47
CA LYS A 22 14.49 7.58 -6.86
C LYS A 22 14.13 6.23 -7.49
N ASP A 23 14.39 5.13 -6.78
CA ASP A 23 14.06 3.79 -7.27
C ASP A 23 12.55 3.62 -7.46
N GLY A 24 11.75 4.07 -6.49
CA GLY A 24 10.28 4.03 -6.59
C GLY A 24 9.72 4.86 -7.75
N ILE A 25 10.25 6.06 -7.98
CA ILE A 25 9.84 6.92 -9.11
C ILE A 25 10.25 6.30 -10.45
N ASN A 26 11.43 5.71 -10.55
CA ASN A 26 11.84 4.99 -11.77
C ASN A 26 10.85 3.85 -12.12
N ILE A 27 10.33 3.15 -11.10
CA ILE A 27 9.30 2.12 -11.31
C ILE A 27 8.00 2.76 -11.80
N ILE A 28 7.55 3.86 -11.17
CA ILE A 28 6.33 4.59 -11.58
C ILE A 28 6.43 5.06 -13.04
N GLU A 29 7.56 5.61 -13.45
CA GLU A 29 7.76 6.07 -14.83
C GLU A 29 7.67 4.93 -15.85
N LYS A 30 8.24 3.77 -15.54
CA LYS A 30 8.11 2.57 -16.38
C LYS A 30 6.66 2.08 -16.46
N LEU A 31 5.94 2.02 -15.32
CA LEU A 31 4.52 1.66 -15.31
C LEU A 31 3.67 2.64 -16.11
N LYS A 32 4.00 3.93 -16.05
CA LYS A 32 3.34 4.96 -16.84
C LYS A 32 3.52 4.74 -18.34
N SER A 33 4.67 4.23 -18.79
CA SER A 33 4.93 3.96 -20.23
C SER A 33 3.99 2.92 -20.83
N ILE A 34 3.42 2.02 -20.02
CA ILE A 34 2.40 1.06 -20.42
C ILE A 34 0.97 1.49 -20.05
N GLY A 35 0.81 2.76 -19.63
CA GLY A 35 -0.49 3.36 -19.33
C GLY A 35 -1.07 3.00 -17.96
N LEU A 36 -0.25 2.53 -17.01
CA LEU A 36 -0.66 2.28 -15.63
C LEU A 36 -0.36 3.49 -14.75
N ARG A 37 -1.39 4.05 -14.12
CA ARG A 37 -1.23 5.12 -13.11
C ARG A 37 -0.87 4.47 -11.77
N SER A 38 0.30 4.81 -11.28
CA SER A 38 0.84 4.21 -10.06
C SER A 38 1.40 5.26 -9.11
N TYR A 39 1.51 4.89 -7.85
CA TYR A 39 1.84 5.79 -6.75
C TYR A 39 2.75 5.12 -5.74
N LEU A 40 3.61 5.89 -5.10
CA LEU A 40 4.30 5.49 -3.88
C LEU A 40 3.31 5.45 -2.72
N PHE A 41 3.43 4.45 -1.87
CA PHE A 41 2.56 4.29 -0.71
C PHE A 41 3.35 4.14 0.59
N GLY A 42 2.74 4.50 1.71
CA GLY A 42 3.26 4.21 3.03
C GLY A 42 4.47 5.07 3.44
N SER A 43 5.47 4.46 4.07
CA SER A 43 6.61 5.18 4.62
C SER A 43 7.40 5.96 3.57
N LEU A 44 7.52 5.43 2.36
CA LEU A 44 8.21 6.11 1.28
C LEU A 44 7.43 7.33 0.77
N ALA A 45 6.11 7.30 0.81
CA ALA A 45 5.27 8.47 0.50
C ALA A 45 5.37 9.54 1.59
N ARG A 46 5.40 9.15 2.85
CA ARG A 46 5.46 10.07 4.01
C ARG A 46 6.87 10.60 4.30
N GLY A 47 7.91 9.77 4.12
CA GLY A 47 9.31 10.08 4.43
C GLY A 47 9.84 9.42 5.70
N ASP A 48 9.02 8.74 6.50
CA ASP A 48 9.42 8.04 7.74
C ASP A 48 10.04 6.64 7.47
N VAL A 49 10.91 6.57 6.46
CA VAL A 49 11.60 5.34 6.06
C VAL A 49 12.66 4.92 7.09
N ASN A 50 13.02 3.65 7.07
CA ASN A 50 14.16 3.08 7.77
C ASN A 50 14.74 1.93 6.93
N GLU A 51 15.83 1.31 7.37
CA GLU A 51 16.51 0.21 6.66
C GLU A 51 15.62 -1.00 6.35
N LYS A 52 14.53 -1.17 7.11
CA LYS A 52 13.54 -2.25 6.92
C LYS A 52 12.31 -1.81 6.12
N SER A 53 12.30 -0.59 5.62
CA SER A 53 11.19 -0.08 4.83
C SER A 53 11.17 -0.70 3.43
N ASP A 54 9.96 -0.93 2.93
CA ASP A 54 9.71 -1.46 1.60
C ASP A 54 9.47 -0.30 0.62
N ILE A 55 9.74 -0.52 -0.67
CA ILE A 55 9.28 0.31 -1.78
C ILE A 55 7.94 -0.27 -2.22
N GLU A 56 6.86 0.35 -1.76
CA GLU A 56 5.49 -0.10 -2.05
C GLU A 56 4.87 0.80 -3.11
N ILE A 57 4.66 0.23 -4.31
CA ILE A 57 4.02 0.88 -5.45
C ILE A 57 2.59 0.36 -5.54
N VAL A 58 1.65 1.26 -5.70
CA VAL A 58 0.22 0.92 -5.83
C VAL A 58 -0.32 1.40 -7.17
N VAL A 59 -0.91 0.49 -7.92
CA VAL A 59 -1.70 0.81 -9.12
C VAL A 59 -3.16 0.94 -8.68
N LEU A 60 -3.75 2.13 -8.84
CA LEU A 60 -5.13 2.42 -8.42
C LEU A 60 -6.19 2.08 -9.49
N GLU A 61 -5.79 1.35 -10.51
CA GLU A 61 -6.71 0.82 -11.52
C GLU A 61 -7.08 -0.62 -11.19
N ALA A 62 -8.28 -1.03 -11.59
CA ALA A 62 -8.64 -2.44 -11.54
C ALA A 62 -7.74 -3.27 -12.46
N TYR A 63 -7.58 -4.54 -12.14
CA TYR A 63 -6.83 -5.48 -12.97
C TYR A 63 -7.23 -5.38 -14.45
N SER A 64 -6.24 -5.33 -15.29
CA SER A 64 -6.37 -5.31 -16.76
C SER A 64 -5.19 -6.04 -17.37
N ILE A 65 -5.24 -6.31 -18.67
CA ILE A 65 -4.13 -6.94 -19.40
C ILE A 65 -2.80 -6.17 -19.26
N ARG A 66 -2.86 -4.86 -19.00
CA ARG A 66 -1.65 -4.05 -18.78
C ARG A 66 -0.85 -4.48 -17.56
N VAL A 67 -1.52 -5.07 -16.56
CA VAL A 67 -0.84 -5.59 -15.36
C VAL A 67 0.06 -6.79 -15.73
N GLU A 68 -0.35 -7.62 -16.68
CA GLU A 68 0.49 -8.73 -17.17
C GLU A 68 1.74 -8.22 -17.90
N MET A 69 1.67 -7.04 -18.54
CA MET A 69 2.81 -6.41 -19.22
C MET A 69 3.90 -5.93 -18.24
N ILE A 70 3.65 -5.92 -16.92
CA ILE A 70 4.66 -5.56 -15.92
C ILE A 70 5.86 -6.53 -15.99
N GLU A 71 5.63 -7.81 -16.35
CA GLU A 71 6.67 -8.80 -16.48
C GLU A 71 7.63 -8.52 -17.67
N ASP A 72 7.19 -7.76 -18.66
CA ASP A 72 8.02 -7.31 -19.77
C ASP A 72 8.96 -6.14 -19.37
N LEU A 73 8.60 -5.40 -18.31
CA LEU A 73 9.35 -4.23 -17.85
C LEU A 73 10.34 -4.53 -16.74
N PHE A 74 10.07 -5.58 -15.96
CA PHE A 74 10.82 -5.89 -14.75
C PHE A 74 11.09 -7.39 -14.63
N TYR A 75 12.22 -7.74 -14.03
CA TYR A 75 12.40 -9.08 -13.50
C TYR A 75 11.45 -9.30 -12.32
N VAL A 76 10.51 -10.23 -12.48
CA VAL A 76 9.55 -10.59 -11.44
C VAL A 76 10.05 -11.82 -10.69
N ASN A 77 10.21 -11.69 -9.38
CA ASN A 77 10.66 -12.80 -8.55
C ASN A 77 9.50 -13.74 -8.20
N HIS A 78 8.40 -13.19 -7.68
CA HIS A 78 7.20 -13.97 -7.42
C HIS A 78 5.94 -13.09 -7.39
N LYS A 79 4.79 -13.76 -7.55
CA LYS A 79 3.48 -13.13 -7.62
C LYS A 79 2.52 -13.81 -6.65
N PHE A 80 1.60 -13.05 -6.06
CA PHE A 80 0.56 -13.63 -5.24
C PHE A 80 -0.71 -12.78 -5.20
N ILE A 81 -1.84 -13.42 -4.87
CA ILE A 81 -3.12 -12.79 -4.64
C ILE A 81 -3.46 -12.89 -3.15
N ILE A 82 -3.97 -11.80 -2.58
CA ILE A 82 -4.45 -11.76 -1.20
C ILE A 82 -5.89 -11.25 -1.15
N LEU A 83 -6.73 -11.97 -0.41
CA LEU A 83 -7.98 -11.49 0.13
C LEU A 83 -7.82 -11.39 1.65
N SER A 84 -7.71 -10.17 2.16
CA SER A 84 -7.40 -9.94 3.58
C SER A 84 -8.53 -10.38 4.51
N THR A 85 -9.78 -10.08 4.14
CA THR A 85 -11.00 -10.49 4.85
C THR A 85 -12.06 -10.90 3.82
N PRO A 86 -13.11 -11.66 4.19
CA PRO A 86 -14.19 -12.03 3.27
C PRO A 86 -14.93 -10.86 2.61
N THR A 87 -14.74 -9.64 3.13
CA THR A 87 -15.42 -8.42 2.66
C THR A 87 -14.46 -7.36 2.12
N SER A 88 -13.15 -7.68 2.04
CA SER A 88 -12.16 -6.75 1.48
C SER A 88 -12.02 -6.94 -0.03
N THR A 89 -11.55 -5.92 -0.71
CA THR A 89 -11.16 -5.99 -2.11
C THR A 89 -9.93 -6.89 -2.27
N PRO A 90 -9.97 -7.91 -3.15
CA PRO A 90 -8.80 -8.75 -3.40
C PRO A 90 -7.74 -7.98 -4.18
N LYS A 91 -6.47 -8.25 -3.85
CA LYS A 91 -5.31 -7.57 -4.43
C LYS A 91 -4.31 -8.55 -5.00
N GLY A 92 -3.74 -8.20 -6.16
CA GLY A 92 -2.56 -8.83 -6.71
C GLY A 92 -1.29 -8.11 -6.26
N TYR A 93 -0.21 -8.86 -6.12
CA TYR A 93 1.11 -8.39 -5.72
C TYR A 93 2.17 -8.99 -6.63
N ILE A 94 3.09 -8.15 -7.08
CA ILE A 94 4.24 -8.50 -7.90
C ILE A 94 5.48 -8.07 -7.14
N CYS A 95 6.31 -9.03 -6.72
CA CYS A 95 7.56 -8.79 -6.02
C CYS A 95 8.72 -8.74 -7.00
N LEU A 96 9.46 -7.64 -7.00
CA LEU A 96 10.58 -7.42 -7.91
C LEU A 96 11.91 -7.93 -7.35
N ASP A 97 11.93 -8.29 -6.08
CA ASP A 97 13.09 -8.86 -5.38
C ASP A 97 12.70 -10.08 -4.54
N LEU A 98 13.69 -10.84 -4.10
CA LEU A 98 13.51 -12.12 -3.40
C LEU A 98 12.77 -11.96 -2.07
N GLU A 99 13.04 -10.87 -1.35
CA GLU A 99 12.45 -10.58 -0.03
C GLU A 99 11.10 -9.84 -0.14
N CYS A 100 10.64 -9.53 -1.36
CA CYS A 100 9.46 -8.71 -1.62
C CYS A 100 9.50 -7.33 -0.92
N ARG A 101 10.68 -6.71 -0.89
CA ARG A 101 10.88 -5.35 -0.40
C ARG A 101 10.56 -4.30 -1.46
N ILE A 102 10.59 -4.68 -2.73
CA ILE A 102 10.12 -3.86 -3.85
C ILE A 102 8.89 -4.56 -4.41
N VAL A 103 7.73 -3.97 -4.17
CA VAL A 103 6.44 -4.59 -4.49
C VAL A 103 5.52 -3.64 -5.24
N ILE A 104 4.92 -4.16 -6.30
CA ILE A 104 3.83 -3.51 -7.03
C ILE A 104 2.53 -4.21 -6.63
N SER A 105 1.55 -3.46 -6.16
CA SER A 105 0.22 -3.98 -5.81
C SER A 105 -0.87 -3.32 -6.63
N PHE A 106 -1.94 -4.04 -6.90
CA PHE A 106 -3.09 -3.58 -7.65
C PHE A 106 -4.36 -4.29 -7.18
N HIS A 107 -5.52 -3.72 -7.48
CA HIS A 107 -6.81 -4.31 -7.16
C HIS A 107 -7.26 -5.26 -8.27
N LEU A 108 -7.85 -6.40 -7.89
CA LEU A 108 -8.44 -7.32 -8.88
C LEU A 108 -9.82 -6.86 -9.36
N THR A 109 -10.45 -5.97 -8.62
CA THR A 109 -11.77 -5.39 -8.89
C THR A 109 -11.69 -3.87 -8.86
N LYS A 110 -12.75 -3.17 -9.24
CA LYS A 110 -12.81 -1.71 -9.14
C LYS A 110 -12.56 -1.27 -7.70
N LEU A 111 -11.84 -0.15 -7.55
CA LEU A 111 -11.64 0.46 -6.24
C LEU A 111 -12.98 0.96 -5.70
N THR A 112 -13.20 0.69 -4.42
CA THR A 112 -14.27 1.32 -3.66
C THR A 112 -13.79 2.65 -3.07
N HIS A 113 -14.70 3.53 -2.70
CA HIS A 113 -14.36 4.76 -1.96
C HIS A 113 -13.55 4.46 -0.69
N ARG A 114 -13.86 3.36 0.00
CA ARG A 114 -13.11 2.88 1.18
C ARG A 114 -11.67 2.50 0.84
N ASP A 115 -11.40 1.92 -0.33
CA ASP A 115 -10.03 1.61 -0.76
C ASP A 115 -9.24 2.90 -1.02
N GLU A 116 -9.86 3.91 -1.63
CA GLU A 116 -9.23 5.22 -1.84
C GLU A 116 -8.88 5.90 -0.51
N GLU A 117 -9.82 5.92 0.44
CA GLU A 117 -9.58 6.45 1.79
C GLU A 117 -8.47 5.69 2.53
N PHE A 118 -8.39 4.36 2.34
CA PHE A 118 -7.30 3.55 2.89
C PHE A 118 -5.92 4.03 2.42
N TYR A 119 -5.77 4.32 1.12
CA TYR A 119 -4.50 4.81 0.59
C TYR A 119 -4.19 6.23 1.07
N LYS A 120 -5.17 7.12 1.11
CA LYS A 120 -5.00 8.46 1.71
C LYS A 120 -4.59 8.37 3.17
N PHE A 121 -5.23 7.48 3.94
CA PHE A 121 -4.88 7.24 5.34
C PHE A 121 -3.43 6.80 5.52
N GLY A 122 -2.91 5.92 4.68
CA GLY A 122 -1.53 5.44 4.74
C GLY A 122 -0.49 6.41 4.18
N GLY A 123 -0.92 7.41 3.42
CA GLY A 123 -0.08 8.33 2.65
C GLY A 123 0.26 7.78 1.27
N ILE A 124 -0.16 8.50 0.22
CA ILE A 124 0.03 8.13 -1.19
C ILE A 124 0.45 9.33 -2.01
N THR A 125 1.42 9.18 -2.91
CA THR A 125 1.90 10.25 -3.81
C THR A 125 2.59 9.67 -5.05
N ASP A 126 2.51 10.40 -6.16
CA ASP A 126 3.30 10.17 -7.38
C ASP A 126 4.42 11.21 -7.55
N SER A 127 4.55 12.12 -6.62
CA SER A 127 5.58 13.17 -6.64
C SER A 127 6.97 12.61 -6.35
N ALA A 128 7.96 13.00 -7.15
CA ALA A 128 9.36 12.70 -6.90
C ALA A 128 9.92 13.42 -5.65
N ILE A 129 9.35 14.57 -5.30
CA ILE A 129 9.91 15.48 -4.28
C ILE A 129 8.99 15.58 -3.06
N GLN A 130 7.68 15.74 -3.28
CA GLN A 130 6.74 16.04 -2.22
C GLN A 130 6.45 14.82 -1.35
N ARG A 131 6.57 15.01 -0.03
CA ARG A 131 6.11 14.05 0.97
C ARG A 131 4.68 14.41 1.40
N VAL A 132 3.91 13.42 1.79
CA VAL A 132 2.51 13.59 2.18
C VAL A 132 2.26 13.13 3.61
N PRO A 133 1.29 13.70 4.32
CA PRO A 133 0.90 13.17 5.63
C PRO A 133 0.27 11.78 5.50
N GLY A 134 0.28 11.01 6.59
CA GLY A 134 -0.37 9.71 6.66
C GLY A 134 -0.09 9.00 7.97
N VAL A 135 -0.74 7.87 8.18
CA VAL A 135 -0.62 7.10 9.42
C VAL A 135 0.22 5.84 9.20
N ASN A 136 1.17 5.59 10.10
CA ASN A 136 2.03 4.43 10.02
C ASN A 136 1.46 3.20 10.79
N LYS A 137 2.12 2.04 10.63
CA LYS A 137 1.73 0.76 11.27
C LYS A 137 1.76 0.82 12.82
N LYS A 138 2.34 1.87 13.42
CA LYS A 138 2.39 2.09 14.88
C LYS A 138 1.26 3.00 15.37
N LEU A 139 0.31 3.37 14.50
CA LEU A 139 -0.75 4.37 14.76
C LEU A 139 -0.19 5.74 15.15
N LYS A 140 0.91 6.12 14.50
CA LYS A 140 1.43 7.48 14.55
C LYS A 140 1.00 8.21 13.28
N PHE A 141 0.41 9.37 13.47
CA PHE A 141 0.13 10.30 12.39
C PHE A 141 1.40 11.09 12.10
N VAL A 142 1.94 10.91 10.90
CA VAL A 142 3.19 11.47 10.43
C VAL A 142 2.88 12.65 9.53
N ILE A 143 3.33 13.84 9.91
CA ILE A 143 3.13 15.08 9.16
C ILE A 143 4.51 15.57 8.72
N PRO A 144 4.86 15.52 7.41
CA PRO A 144 6.16 15.96 6.92
C PRO A 144 6.44 17.43 7.25
N THR A 145 7.66 17.71 7.69
CA THR A 145 8.22 19.07 7.89
C THR A 145 9.46 19.22 7.01
N LYS A 146 10.00 20.42 6.90
CA LYS A 146 11.22 20.65 6.10
C LYS A 146 12.38 19.78 6.58
N GLU A 147 12.57 19.65 7.89
CA GLU A 147 13.71 18.97 8.52
C GLU A 147 13.45 17.50 8.87
N GLY A 148 12.20 17.05 8.75
CA GLY A 148 11.81 15.69 9.14
C GLY A 148 10.30 15.50 9.15
N HIS A 149 9.71 15.21 10.31
CA HIS A 149 8.26 15.12 10.47
C HIS A 149 7.82 15.38 11.92
N ILE A 150 6.54 15.66 12.08
CA ILE A 150 5.87 15.65 13.39
C ILE A 150 5.12 14.34 13.53
N GLU A 151 5.27 13.65 14.68
CA GLU A 151 4.49 12.48 15.04
C GLU A 151 3.41 12.84 16.06
N GLU A 152 2.16 12.56 15.75
CA GLU A 152 1.03 12.65 16.68
C GLU A 152 0.42 11.27 16.93
N TYR A 153 -0.22 11.04 18.06
CA TYR A 153 -1.03 9.83 18.25
C TYR A 153 -2.33 9.95 17.46
N VAL A 154 -2.73 8.88 16.78
CA VAL A 154 -4.01 8.84 16.06
C VAL A 154 -5.17 8.68 17.04
N ILE A 155 -4.98 7.81 18.06
CA ILE A 155 -5.99 7.55 19.09
C ILE A 155 -6.18 8.80 19.94
N GLY A 156 -7.40 9.30 19.98
CA GLY A 156 -7.79 10.54 20.66
C GLY A 156 -7.65 11.80 19.78
N ASN A 157 -7.23 11.65 18.51
CA ASN A 157 -7.12 12.73 17.54
C ASN A 157 -7.79 12.37 16.18
N GLU A 158 -8.77 11.46 16.20
CA GLU A 158 -9.37 10.88 15.00
C GLU A 158 -9.96 11.95 14.08
N ASP A 159 -10.63 12.96 14.61
CA ASP A 159 -11.23 14.06 13.84
C ASP A 159 -10.17 14.92 13.16
N ARG A 160 -9.07 15.20 13.84
CA ARG A 160 -7.94 15.96 13.28
C ARG A 160 -7.28 15.18 12.14
N VAL A 161 -7.01 13.88 12.36
CA VAL A 161 -6.43 12.98 11.35
C VAL A 161 -7.35 12.89 10.14
N SER A 162 -8.64 12.65 10.34
CA SER A 162 -9.68 12.61 9.32
C SER A 162 -9.67 13.89 8.47
N SER A 163 -9.70 15.05 9.12
CA SER A 163 -9.72 16.36 8.45
C SER A 163 -8.47 16.63 7.61
N ILE A 164 -7.26 16.36 8.15
CA ILE A 164 -6.00 16.63 7.45
C ILE A 164 -5.80 15.68 6.27
N LEU A 165 -6.18 14.40 6.43
CA LEU A 165 -6.02 13.40 5.36
C LEU A 165 -7.16 13.43 4.33
N GLY A 166 -8.24 14.18 4.58
CA GLY A 166 -9.42 14.19 3.72
C GLY A 166 -10.07 12.82 3.59
N VAL A 167 -10.20 12.12 4.73
CA VAL A 167 -10.83 10.79 4.81
C VAL A 167 -11.96 10.82 5.84
N SER A 168 -12.87 9.86 5.78
CA SER A 168 -13.95 9.75 6.76
C SER A 168 -13.40 9.34 8.14
N ARG A 169 -14.04 9.81 9.21
CA ARG A 169 -13.73 9.37 10.57
C ARG A 169 -13.89 7.85 10.72
N SER A 170 -14.88 7.27 10.04
CA SER A 170 -15.14 5.83 10.06
C SER A 170 -13.96 5.00 9.56
N ILE A 171 -13.25 5.45 8.51
CA ILE A 171 -12.04 4.74 8.04
C ILE A 171 -10.91 4.85 9.07
N VAL A 172 -10.75 6.00 9.74
CA VAL A 172 -9.73 6.17 10.78
C VAL A 172 -9.99 5.18 11.93
N GLU A 173 -11.21 5.11 12.45
CA GLU A 173 -11.62 4.21 13.54
C GLU A 173 -11.49 2.74 13.14
N GLU A 174 -11.88 2.39 11.92
CA GLU A 174 -11.70 1.04 11.37
C GLU A 174 -10.23 0.65 11.32
N ARG A 175 -9.36 1.53 10.81
CA ARG A 175 -7.92 1.27 10.69
C ARG A 175 -7.26 1.12 12.07
N ILE A 176 -7.63 1.94 13.04
CA ILE A 176 -7.21 1.77 14.44
C ILE A 176 -7.59 0.37 14.92
N SER A 177 -8.87 0.00 14.78
CA SER A 177 -9.38 -1.29 15.23
C SER A 177 -8.67 -2.47 14.55
N MET A 178 -8.40 -2.38 13.24
CA MET A 178 -7.68 -3.43 12.51
C MET A 178 -6.22 -3.57 12.95
N ILE A 179 -5.49 -2.45 13.11
CA ILE A 179 -4.09 -2.46 13.52
C ILE A 179 -3.97 -2.98 14.95
N MET A 180 -4.87 -2.56 15.84
CA MET A 180 -4.91 -3.04 17.23
C MET A 180 -5.19 -4.54 17.30
N ARG A 181 -6.19 -5.05 16.57
CA ARG A 181 -6.49 -6.49 16.50
C ARG A 181 -5.30 -7.32 16.02
N ARG A 182 -4.58 -6.87 14.98
CA ARG A 182 -3.37 -7.55 14.48
C ARG A 182 -2.27 -7.61 15.55
N LYS A 183 -2.11 -6.53 16.31
CA LYS A 183 -1.11 -6.44 17.39
C LYS A 183 -1.42 -7.41 18.55
N PHE A 184 -2.70 -7.55 18.93
CA PHE A 184 -3.11 -8.42 20.04
C PHE A 184 -3.20 -9.90 19.64
N ASN A 185 -3.72 -10.22 18.45
CA ASN A 185 -4.07 -11.59 18.10
C ASN A 185 -2.93 -12.40 17.48
N ARG A 186 -1.75 -11.82 17.23
CA ARG A 186 -0.58 -12.47 16.58
C ARG A 186 -0.92 -13.33 15.34
N ARG A 187 -2.16 -13.32 14.86
CA ARG A 187 -2.59 -14.04 13.67
C ARG A 187 -2.48 -13.11 12.48
N ASN A 188 -1.72 -13.52 11.48
CA ASN A 188 -1.82 -12.93 10.15
C ASN A 188 -3.23 -13.25 9.64
N GLY A 189 -4.17 -12.31 9.86
CA GLY A 189 -5.58 -12.46 9.52
C GLY A 189 -5.82 -12.35 8.01
N ILE A 190 -5.07 -13.09 7.20
CA ILE A 190 -5.27 -13.20 5.76
C ILE A 190 -6.29 -14.32 5.55
N PHE A 191 -7.44 -13.96 4.96
CA PHE A 191 -8.50 -14.92 4.66
C PHE A 191 -8.09 -15.89 3.54
N LEU A 192 -7.44 -15.37 2.49
CA LEU A 192 -6.91 -16.18 1.40
C LEU A 192 -5.58 -15.59 0.93
N LYS A 193 -4.57 -16.43 0.75
CA LYS A 193 -3.34 -16.14 0.01
C LYS A 193 -3.12 -17.23 -1.02
N TYR A 194 -2.96 -16.83 -2.28
CA TYR A 194 -2.64 -17.70 -3.39
C TYR A 194 -1.34 -17.24 -4.02
N THR A 195 -0.33 -18.09 -4.03
CA THR A 195 0.96 -17.81 -4.70
C THR A 195 0.90 -18.38 -6.09
N LEU A 196 1.16 -17.55 -7.10
CA LEU A 196 1.18 -17.97 -8.49
C LEU A 196 2.43 -18.79 -8.80
N SER A 197 2.28 -19.79 -9.67
CA SER A 197 3.44 -20.46 -10.28
C SER A 197 4.22 -19.47 -11.17
N PRO A 198 5.52 -19.71 -11.44
CA PRO A 198 6.32 -18.76 -12.24
C PRO A 198 5.72 -18.44 -13.61
N SER A 199 5.13 -19.42 -14.28
CA SER A 199 4.50 -19.27 -15.60
C SER A 199 3.00 -18.94 -15.55
N GLU A 200 2.40 -18.81 -14.36
CA GLU A 200 0.98 -18.54 -14.19
C GLU A 200 0.73 -17.03 -14.24
N ASP A 201 -0.22 -16.60 -15.07
CA ASP A 201 -0.69 -15.23 -15.11
C ASP A 201 -1.80 -14.98 -14.07
N PHE A 202 -2.11 -13.72 -13.79
CA PHE A 202 -3.14 -13.37 -12.82
C PHE A 202 -4.53 -13.81 -13.26
N ARG A 203 -4.82 -13.83 -14.55
CA ARG A 203 -6.11 -14.26 -15.07
C ARG A 203 -6.36 -15.73 -14.75
N SER A 204 -5.42 -16.60 -15.08
CA SER A 204 -5.49 -18.04 -14.77
C SER A 204 -5.57 -18.30 -13.27
N ALA A 205 -4.82 -17.53 -12.46
CA ALA A 205 -4.88 -17.60 -11.00
C ALA A 205 -6.25 -17.21 -10.45
N ILE A 206 -6.85 -16.12 -10.95
CA ILE A 206 -8.20 -15.68 -10.57
C ILE A 206 -9.22 -16.78 -10.88
N GLU A 207 -9.20 -17.34 -12.09
CA GLU A 207 -10.09 -18.43 -12.50
C GLU A 207 -9.93 -19.67 -11.59
N SER A 208 -8.69 -20.04 -11.28
CA SER A 208 -8.37 -21.16 -10.39
C SER A 208 -8.89 -20.95 -8.96
N ILE A 209 -8.79 -19.71 -8.43
CA ILE A 209 -9.31 -19.38 -7.11
C ILE A 209 -10.84 -19.38 -7.09
N MET A 210 -11.48 -18.84 -8.13
CA MET A 210 -12.96 -18.80 -8.24
C MET A 210 -13.58 -20.19 -8.20
N VAL A 211 -12.93 -21.19 -8.79
CA VAL A 211 -13.40 -22.58 -8.73
C VAL A 211 -13.37 -23.13 -7.30
N LYS A 212 -12.36 -22.77 -6.51
CA LYS A 212 -12.09 -23.34 -5.17
C LYS A 212 -12.68 -22.52 -4.02
N ASN A 213 -12.98 -21.24 -4.22
CA ASN A 213 -13.40 -20.32 -3.16
C ASN A 213 -14.64 -19.51 -3.55
N LYS A 214 -15.79 -19.90 -3.01
CA LYS A 214 -17.09 -19.26 -3.29
C LYS A 214 -17.15 -17.79 -2.88
N VAL A 215 -16.45 -17.40 -1.79
CA VAL A 215 -16.42 -16.00 -1.33
C VAL A 215 -15.66 -15.14 -2.33
N PHE A 216 -14.47 -15.58 -2.74
CA PHE A 216 -13.67 -14.90 -3.73
C PHE A 216 -14.41 -14.79 -5.07
N LYS A 217 -15.04 -15.88 -5.54
CA LYS A 217 -15.87 -15.90 -6.75
C LYS A 217 -16.94 -14.83 -6.70
N LYS A 218 -17.71 -14.78 -5.62
CA LYS A 218 -18.78 -13.79 -5.43
C LYS A 218 -18.26 -12.36 -5.54
N ILE A 219 -17.12 -12.06 -4.90
CA ILE A 219 -16.52 -10.71 -4.95
C ILE A 219 -16.12 -10.33 -6.38
N ILE A 220 -15.51 -11.25 -7.14
CA ILE A 220 -15.09 -10.98 -8.52
C ILE A 220 -16.29 -10.78 -9.46
N GLU A 221 -17.36 -11.55 -9.30
CA GLU A 221 -18.56 -11.49 -10.16
C GLU A 221 -19.46 -10.29 -9.87
N GLU A 222 -19.44 -9.76 -8.62
CA GLU A 222 -20.26 -8.60 -8.21
C GLU A 222 -19.57 -7.24 -8.40
N SER A 223 -18.37 -7.18 -8.99
CA SER A 223 -17.48 -5.99 -9.03
C SER A 223 -17.55 -5.21 -10.33
#